data_ba317412c46a45c766c8f260932a7c35
#
_entry.id   ba317412c46a45c766c8f260932a7c35
#
_cell.length_a   1.000
_cell.length_b   1.000
_cell.length_c   1.000
_cell.angle_alpha   90.00
_cell.angle_beta   90.00
_cell.angle_gamma   90.00
#
_symmetry.space_group_name_H-M   'P 1'
#
loop_
_entity.id
_entity.type
_entity.pdbx_description
1 polymer ?
#
loop_
_entity_poly.entity_id
_entity_poly.type
_entity_poly.pdbx_seq_one_letter_code
_entity_poly.pdbx_strand_id
1 'polypeptide(L)' 'MENEKTILTIEQNNMKFISEMPWDAGMDDMLDAFYGLCVSATFTPKTILTHMKEFAEEKLEAYWPDEYGVEETDD' A
#
# COMPACT_ATOMS: atom_id res chain seq x y z
N MET A 1 -24.70 6.32 3.30
CA MET A 1 -24.59 6.87 3.83
C MET A 1 -23.63 7.55 4.63
N GLU A 2 -23.97 8.29 5.54
CA GLU A 2 -23.01 9.06 6.21
C GLU A 2 -22.11 8.24 7.03
N ASN A 3 -22.42 7.00 7.21
CA ASN A 3 -21.52 6.18 7.99
C ASN A 3 -20.58 5.37 7.17
N GLU A 4 -20.55 5.60 5.90
CA GLU A 4 -19.65 4.83 5.09
C GLU A 4 -18.22 5.21 5.32
N LYS A 5 -17.33 4.27 5.30
CA LYS A 5 -15.92 4.54 5.46
C LYS A 5 -15.15 3.44 4.81
N THR A 6 -13.89 3.70 4.59
CA THR A 6 -13.01 2.71 4.02
C THR A 6 -12.27 2.02 5.16
N ILE A 7 -12.26 0.72 5.16
CA ILE A 7 -11.64 -0.03 6.23
C ILE A 7 -10.65 -1.01 5.66
N LEU A 8 -9.43 -0.99 6.18
CA LEU A 8 -8.43 -1.96 5.84
C LEU A 8 -8.19 -2.83 7.05
N THR A 9 -8.08 -4.13 6.84
CA THR A 9 -7.89 -5.06 7.93
C THR A 9 -6.81 -6.06 7.60
N ILE A 10 -5.94 -6.36 8.56
CA ILE A 10 -4.97 -7.41 8.42
C ILE A 10 -5.19 -8.37 9.59
N GLU A 11 -5.35 -9.65 9.28
CA GLU A 11 -5.48 -10.64 10.31
C GLU A 11 -4.32 -11.59 10.20
N GLN A 12 -3.59 -11.82 11.29
CA GLN A 12 -2.43 -12.65 11.23
C GLN A 12 -2.15 -13.17 12.62
N ASN A 13 -1.91 -14.45 12.76
CA ASN A 13 -1.52 -15.04 14.03
C ASN A 13 -2.52 -14.73 15.14
N ASN A 14 -3.80 -14.84 14.81
CA ASN A 14 -4.86 -14.58 15.78
C ASN A 14 -4.93 -13.13 16.20
N MET A 15 -4.29 -12.24 15.48
CA MET A 15 -4.38 -10.84 15.79
C MET A 15 -5.03 -10.14 14.61
N LYS A 16 -5.74 -9.05 14.90
CA LYS A 16 -6.44 -8.34 13.87
C LYS A 16 -6.13 -6.87 14.00
N PHE A 17 -5.68 -6.26 12.95
CA PHE A 17 -5.35 -4.84 12.93
C PHE A 17 -6.27 -4.16 11.95
N ILE A 18 -6.91 -3.07 12.36
CA ILE A 18 -7.90 -2.39 11.55
C ILE A 18 -7.54 -0.92 11.42
N SER A 19 -7.65 -0.38 10.22
CA SER A 19 -7.46 1.03 9.99
C SER A 19 -8.70 1.56 9.31
N GLU A 20 -9.28 2.64 9.84
CA GLU A 20 -10.48 3.22 9.28
C GLU A 20 -10.16 4.55 8.65
N MET A 21 -10.74 4.83 7.52
CA MET A 21 -10.50 6.05 6.80
C MET A 21 -11.81 6.58 6.29
N PRO A 22 -11.89 7.84 5.90
CA PRO A 22 -13.13 8.36 5.33
C PRO A 22 -13.49 7.61 4.07
N TRP A 23 -14.76 7.67 3.69
CA TRP A 23 -15.20 6.93 2.52
C TRP A 23 -14.52 7.42 1.25
N ASP A 24 -14.09 8.68 1.23
CA ASP A 24 -13.44 9.20 0.04
C ASP A 24 -11.93 9.22 0.17
N ALA A 25 -11.37 8.33 0.95
CA ALA A 25 -9.93 8.25 1.11
C ALA A 25 -9.27 7.99 -0.23
N GLY A 26 -8.20 8.69 -0.50
CA GLY A 26 -7.47 8.49 -1.73
C GLY A 26 -6.42 7.43 -1.60
N MET A 27 -5.66 7.24 -2.68
CA MET A 27 -4.66 6.22 -2.70
C MET A 27 -3.57 6.49 -1.70
N ASP A 28 -3.21 7.76 -1.49
CA ASP A 28 -2.18 8.07 -0.52
C ASP A 28 -2.61 7.66 0.88
N ASP A 29 -3.89 7.88 1.21
CA ASP A 29 -4.38 7.51 2.51
C ASP A 29 -4.39 6.01 2.66
N MET A 30 -4.74 5.30 1.60
CA MET A 30 -4.77 3.86 1.66
C MET A 30 -3.37 3.28 1.84
N LEU A 31 -2.39 3.86 1.17
CA LEU A 31 -1.02 3.37 1.32
C LEU A 31 -0.48 3.65 2.71
N ASP A 32 -0.80 4.82 3.25
CA ASP A 32 -0.37 5.11 4.61
C ASP A 32 -1.01 4.15 5.59
N ALA A 33 -2.29 3.85 5.40
CA ALA A 33 -2.98 2.93 6.28
C ALA A 33 -2.39 1.53 6.20
N PHE A 34 -2.09 1.08 4.98
CA PHE A 34 -1.51 -0.23 4.79
C PHE A 34 -0.13 -0.29 5.46
N TYR A 35 0.67 0.75 5.27
CA TYR A 35 1.97 0.80 5.88
C TYR A 35 1.84 0.73 7.42
N GLY A 36 0.93 1.51 7.99
CA GLY A 36 0.74 1.48 9.43
C GLY A 36 0.28 0.11 9.93
N LEU A 37 -0.60 -0.55 9.18
CA LEU A 37 -1.06 -1.86 9.57
C LEU A 37 0.10 -2.87 9.53
N CYS A 38 0.94 -2.77 8.52
CA CYS A 38 2.07 -3.68 8.43
C CYS A 38 3.06 -3.46 9.56
N VAL A 39 3.29 -2.21 9.93
CA VAL A 39 4.19 -1.94 11.06
C VAL A 39 3.58 -2.52 12.34
N SER A 40 2.26 -2.37 12.51
CA SER A 40 1.61 -2.93 13.66
C SER A 40 1.72 -4.44 13.69
N ALA A 41 1.76 -5.06 12.53
CA ALA A 41 1.89 -6.51 12.45
C ALA A 41 3.34 -6.95 12.51
N THR A 42 4.22 -6.08 12.95
CA THR A 42 5.63 -6.36 13.25
C THR A 42 6.53 -6.49 12.03
N PHE A 43 6.11 -6.02 10.87
CA PHE A 43 7.02 -5.95 9.76
C PHE A 43 7.87 -4.69 9.93
N THR A 44 9.13 -4.74 9.56
CA THR A 44 9.96 -3.56 9.73
C THR A 44 9.66 -2.56 8.62
N PRO A 45 9.76 -1.28 8.92
CA PRO A 45 9.45 -0.27 7.90
C PRO A 45 10.28 -0.40 6.63
N LYS A 46 11.55 -0.70 6.77
CA LYS A 46 12.37 -0.81 5.57
C LYS A 46 11.92 -1.97 4.70
N THR A 47 11.55 -3.08 5.30
CA THR A 47 11.09 -4.22 4.55
C THR A 47 9.79 -3.88 3.82
N ILE A 48 8.86 -3.19 4.51
CA ILE A 48 7.60 -2.84 3.91
C ILE A 48 7.83 -1.95 2.71
N LEU A 49 8.65 -0.92 2.88
CA LEU A 49 8.85 0.04 1.80
C LEU A 49 9.59 -0.57 0.63
N THR A 50 10.55 -1.45 0.91
CA THR A 50 11.27 -2.11 -0.17
C THR A 50 10.35 -2.97 -1.00
N HIS A 51 9.47 -3.73 -0.34
CA HIS A 51 8.57 -4.58 -1.09
C HIS A 51 7.50 -3.77 -1.81
N MET A 52 7.06 -2.65 -1.25
CA MET A 52 6.13 -1.80 -1.94
C MET A 52 6.74 -1.27 -3.23
N LYS A 53 8.01 -0.87 -3.17
CA LYS A 53 8.68 -0.35 -4.34
C LYS A 53 8.80 -1.43 -5.39
N GLU A 54 9.21 -2.63 -5.01
CA GLU A 54 9.36 -3.70 -5.97
C GLU A 54 8.03 -4.09 -6.59
N PHE A 55 6.99 -4.12 -5.78
CA PHE A 55 5.67 -4.47 -6.26
C PHE A 55 5.22 -3.42 -7.29
N ALA A 56 5.41 -2.15 -6.98
CA ALA A 56 4.99 -1.10 -7.88
C ALA A 56 5.76 -1.15 -9.19
N GLU A 57 7.06 -1.37 -9.11
CA GLU A 57 7.86 -1.39 -10.31
C GLU A 57 7.50 -2.57 -11.19
N GLU A 58 7.26 -3.71 -10.57
CA GLU A 58 6.90 -4.88 -11.34
C GLU A 58 5.57 -4.68 -12.06
N LYS A 59 4.58 -4.10 -11.39
CA LYS A 59 3.29 -3.91 -12.02
C LYS A 59 3.34 -2.85 -13.09
N LEU A 60 4.07 -1.78 -12.86
CA LEU A 60 4.16 -0.74 -13.87
C LEU A 60 4.86 -1.24 -15.12
N GLU A 61 5.91 -2.02 -14.94
CA GLU A 61 6.59 -2.53 -16.11
C GLU A 61 5.75 -3.54 -16.85
N ALA A 62 4.97 -4.34 -16.13
CA ALA A 62 4.19 -5.37 -16.78
C ALA A 62 3.02 -4.79 -17.54
N TYR A 63 2.37 -3.75 -17.01
CA TYR A 63 1.17 -3.26 -17.62
C TYR A 63 1.31 -1.94 -18.36
N TRP A 64 2.30 -1.16 -18.04
CA TRP A 64 2.49 0.14 -18.71
C TRP A 64 3.96 0.37 -19.02
N PRO A 65 4.59 -0.55 -19.76
CA PRO A 65 6.02 -0.43 -20.00
C PRO A 65 6.41 0.82 -20.77
N ASP A 66 5.54 1.29 -21.65
CA ASP A 66 5.90 2.45 -22.42
C ASP A 66 5.99 3.68 -21.57
N GLU A 67 5.19 3.77 -20.53
CA GLU A 67 5.22 4.94 -19.71
C GLU A 67 6.22 4.85 -18.61
N TYR A 68 6.37 3.68 -18.01
CA TYR A 68 7.25 3.57 -16.87
C TYR A 68 8.65 3.26 -17.25
N GLY A 69 8.79 2.39 -18.23
CA GLY A 69 10.13 1.95 -18.59
C GLY A 69 10.99 3.05 -19.09
N VAL A 70 10.39 4.03 -19.71
CA VAL A 70 11.22 5.04 -20.26
C VAL A 70 11.94 5.78 -19.23
N GLU A 71 11.29 6.11 -18.16
CA GLU A 71 11.98 6.89 -17.26
C GLU A 71 13.00 6.26 -16.52
N GLU A 72 12.94 4.97 -16.43
CA GLU A 72 13.99 4.42 -15.69
C GLU A 72 15.24 4.56 -16.34
N THR A 73 15.28 4.80 -17.57
CA THR A 73 16.54 4.89 -18.20
C THR A 73 17.17 6.18 -17.87
N ASP A 74 16.48 7.09 -17.38
CA ASP A 74 17.10 8.25 -17.07
C ASP A 74 17.76 8.30 -15.94
N ASP A 75 17.73 7.75 -15.39
CA ASP A 75 18.37 7.91 -14.31
C ASP A 75 19.08 7.30 -13.92
#